data_8977200d0e0b8cc8013c9d80ba3f0b3b
#
_entry.id   8977200d0e0b8cc8013c9d80ba3f0b3b
#
_cell.length_a   1.000
_cell.length_b   1.000
_cell.length_c   1.000
_cell.angle_alpha   90.00
_cell.angle_beta   90.00
_cell.angle_gamma   90.00
#
_symmetry.space_group_name_H-M   'P 1'
#
loop_
_entity.id
_entity.type
_entity.pdbx_description
1 polymer ?
#
loop_
_entity_poly.entity_id
_entity_poly.type
_entity_poly.pdbx_seq_one_letter_code
_entity_poly.pdbx_strand_id
1 'polypeptide(L)'
;MKITRYLPLTWPLTLLLTLLLVGCTMEFINAKPARELKPPPPLEGDLYAGWRVFQSKCASCHSSAATGGDRAPDLLPLVREMSARHFAELVLKRYDLGNGLGKTSSNQSTVDTRIDDILRLKEPPIEMPAWQGEPAVNAHILDLYTYLTARADGRLATGRPPR
;
A
#
# COMPACT_ATOMS: atom_id res chain seq x y z
N MET A 1 -3.19 81.58 -16.72
CA MET A 1 -4.00 80.64 -15.93
C MET A 1 -3.17 79.37 -15.75
N LYS A 2 -2.53 79.16 -14.58
CA LYS A 2 -1.66 78.00 -14.30
C LYS A 2 -2.53 76.95 -13.61
N ILE A 3 -2.85 75.86 -14.31
CA ILE A 3 -3.55 74.69 -13.74
C ILE A 3 -2.50 73.80 -13.13
N THR A 4 -2.32 73.89 -11.81
CA THR A 4 -1.49 73.01 -11.02
C THR A 4 -2.25 71.68 -10.89
N ARG A 5 -1.83 70.63 -11.62
CA ARG A 5 -2.36 69.27 -11.49
C ARG A 5 -1.85 68.70 -10.15
N TYR A 6 -2.68 68.68 -9.16
CA TYR A 6 -2.43 67.87 -7.96
C TYR A 6 -2.58 66.38 -8.34
N LEU A 7 -1.45 65.71 -8.48
CA LEU A 7 -1.46 64.24 -8.63
C LEU A 7 -1.95 63.69 -7.26
N PRO A 8 -3.06 62.96 -7.23
CA PRO A 8 -3.59 62.50 -5.95
C PRO A 8 -2.59 61.55 -5.29
N LEU A 9 -2.13 61.90 -4.09
CA LEU A 9 -1.23 61.12 -3.25
C LEU A 9 -1.84 59.73 -2.89
N THR A 10 -3.06 59.49 -3.34
CA THR A 10 -3.81 58.22 -3.13
C THR A 10 -3.29 57.07 -3.95
N TRP A 11 -2.63 57.31 -5.10
CA TRP A 11 -2.16 56.26 -5.99
C TRP A 11 -1.05 55.34 -5.37
N PRO A 12 0.01 55.89 -4.72
CA PRO A 12 1.01 55.03 -4.08
C PRO A 12 0.44 54.25 -2.90
N LEU A 13 -0.55 54.84 -2.18
CA LEU A 13 -1.18 54.19 -1.05
C LEU A 13 -2.06 53.02 -1.44
N THR A 14 -2.79 53.13 -2.55
CA THR A 14 -3.59 52.01 -3.09
C THR A 14 -2.70 50.89 -3.66
N LEU A 15 -1.58 51.22 -4.29
CA LEU A 15 -0.63 50.24 -4.79
C LEU A 15 0.05 49.49 -3.62
N LEU A 16 0.38 50.16 -2.56
CA LEU A 16 0.95 49.54 -1.35
C LEU A 16 -0.05 48.60 -0.65
N LEU A 17 -1.32 49.02 -0.60
CA LEU A 17 -2.38 48.18 0.00
C LEU A 17 -2.68 46.93 -0.81
N THR A 18 -2.65 46.99 -2.16
CA THR A 18 -2.83 45.83 -3.01
C THR A 18 -1.66 44.83 -2.94
N LEU A 19 -0.41 45.35 -2.77
CA LEU A 19 0.76 44.48 -2.55
C LEU A 19 0.68 43.70 -1.24
N LEU A 20 0.16 44.32 -0.18
CA LEU A 20 -0.02 43.68 1.12
C LEU A 20 -1.09 42.60 1.13
N LEU A 21 -2.13 42.71 0.26
CA LEU A 21 -3.20 41.71 0.15
C LEU A 21 -2.79 40.48 -0.66
N VAL A 22 -1.83 40.60 -1.58
CA VAL A 22 -1.33 39.47 -2.37
C VAL A 22 -0.41 38.55 -1.56
N GLY A 23 0.24 39.07 -0.50
CA GLY A 23 1.13 38.29 0.35
C GLY A 23 0.44 37.22 1.19
N CYS A 24 -0.88 37.32 1.44
CA CYS A 24 -1.59 36.35 2.30
C CYS A 24 -2.10 35.09 1.59
N THR A 25 -1.97 34.99 0.27
CA THR A 25 -2.48 33.84 -0.47
C THR A 25 -1.48 32.69 -0.64
N MET A 26 -0.23 32.87 -0.21
CA MET A 26 0.84 31.88 -0.41
C MET A 26 0.90 30.78 0.67
N GLU A 27 0.17 30.93 1.79
CA GLU A 27 0.22 29.92 2.87
C GLU A 27 -0.59 28.65 2.58
N PHE A 28 -1.52 28.68 1.62
CA PHE A 28 -2.35 27.51 1.31
C PHE A 28 -1.69 26.46 0.40
N ILE A 29 -0.52 26.76 -0.20
CA ILE A 29 0.17 25.83 -1.13
C ILE A 29 0.99 24.80 -0.38
N ASN A 30 1.26 24.97 0.90
CA ASN A 30 2.09 24.06 1.70
C ASN A 30 1.29 23.02 2.52
N ALA A 31 0.13 22.60 2.00
CA ALA A 31 -0.67 21.54 2.65
C ALA A 31 -0.06 20.14 2.52
N LYS A 32 0.90 19.93 1.60
CA LYS A 32 1.59 18.63 1.43
C LYS A 32 2.44 18.24 2.64
N PRO A 33 3.34 19.11 3.19
CA PRO A 33 4.13 18.75 4.36
C PRO A 33 3.29 18.47 5.61
N ALA A 34 2.18 19.20 5.78
CA ALA A 34 1.28 18.98 6.93
C ALA A 34 0.52 17.65 6.84
N ARG A 35 0.30 17.12 5.63
CA ARG A 35 -0.27 15.78 5.43
C ARG A 35 0.72 14.67 5.74
N GLU A 36 2.01 14.89 5.46
CA GLU A 36 3.07 13.92 5.76
C GLU A 36 3.33 13.81 7.27
N LEU A 37 3.06 14.88 8.04
CA LEU A 37 3.18 14.89 9.50
C LEU A 37 1.94 14.38 10.24
N LYS A 38 0.85 14.09 9.51
CA LYS A 38 -0.34 13.50 10.15
C LYS A 38 0.00 12.08 10.61
N PRO A 39 -0.16 11.79 11.91
CA PRO A 39 0.07 10.43 12.38
C PRO A 39 -0.76 9.44 11.56
N PRO A 40 -0.20 8.28 11.22
CA PRO A 40 -0.95 7.27 10.48
C PRO A 40 -2.21 6.91 11.26
N PRO A 41 -3.32 6.60 10.55
CA PRO A 41 -4.56 6.23 11.21
C PRO A 41 -4.34 5.03 12.15
N PRO A 42 -5.15 4.89 13.20
CA PRO A 42 -5.12 3.74 14.07
C PRO A 42 -5.21 2.45 13.26
N LEU A 43 -4.52 1.41 13.70
CA LEU A 43 -4.62 0.09 13.08
C LEU A 43 -5.97 -0.51 13.47
N GLU A 44 -6.79 -0.89 12.49
CA GLU A 44 -8.15 -1.41 12.71
C GLU A 44 -8.20 -2.91 13.00
N GLY A 45 -7.06 -3.61 13.05
CA GLY A 45 -6.99 -5.05 13.26
C GLY A 45 -6.15 -5.45 14.46
N ASP A 46 -6.28 -6.71 14.86
CA ASP A 46 -5.49 -7.32 15.92
C ASP A 46 -4.10 -7.74 15.39
N LEU A 47 -3.07 -7.02 15.84
CA LEU A 47 -1.67 -7.28 15.46
C LEU A 47 -1.22 -8.69 15.84
N TYR A 48 -1.66 -9.17 17.00
CA TYR A 48 -1.25 -10.49 17.50
C TYR A 48 -1.93 -11.61 16.71
N ALA A 49 -3.22 -11.49 16.41
CA ALA A 49 -3.94 -12.44 15.55
C ALA A 49 -3.32 -12.49 14.14
N GLY A 50 -3.05 -11.33 13.54
CA GLY A 50 -2.37 -11.22 12.25
C GLY A 50 -0.98 -11.86 12.24
N TRP A 51 -0.17 -11.59 13.26
CA TRP A 51 1.12 -12.23 13.43
C TRP A 51 1.02 -13.76 13.54
N ARG A 52 0.08 -14.27 14.30
CA ARG A 52 -0.14 -15.72 14.43
C ARG A 52 -0.44 -16.38 13.10
N VAL A 53 -1.37 -15.79 12.34
CA VAL A 53 -1.71 -16.29 11.00
C VAL A 53 -0.50 -16.23 10.08
N PHE A 54 0.23 -15.11 10.08
CA PHE A 54 1.44 -14.96 9.30
C PHE A 54 2.48 -16.06 9.63
N GLN A 55 2.81 -16.25 10.89
CA GLN A 55 3.80 -17.24 11.32
C GLN A 55 3.40 -18.67 10.96
N SER A 56 2.10 -19.00 11.05
CA SER A 56 1.63 -20.36 10.80
C SER A 56 1.44 -20.69 9.32
N LYS A 57 1.15 -19.70 8.48
CA LYS A 57 0.72 -19.95 7.07
C LYS A 57 1.65 -19.33 6.02
N CYS A 58 2.35 -18.25 6.35
CA CYS A 58 3.10 -17.46 5.37
C CYS A 58 4.61 -17.48 5.57
N ALA A 59 5.06 -17.57 6.84
CA ALA A 59 6.46 -17.42 7.20
C ALA A 59 7.40 -18.48 6.61
N SER A 60 6.90 -19.67 6.31
CA SER A 60 7.69 -20.75 5.70
C SER A 60 8.25 -20.38 4.32
N CYS A 61 7.57 -19.50 3.59
CA CYS A 61 8.01 -19.00 2.29
C CYS A 61 8.55 -17.58 2.37
N HIS A 62 7.84 -16.67 3.11
CA HIS A 62 8.16 -15.26 3.17
C HIS A 62 9.09 -14.87 4.33
N SER A 63 9.72 -15.83 5.00
CA SER A 63 10.49 -15.68 6.25
C SER A 63 9.66 -15.17 7.44
N SER A 64 10.13 -15.43 8.67
CA SER A 64 9.45 -14.98 9.90
C SER A 64 9.39 -13.45 10.03
N ALA A 65 10.29 -12.75 9.36
CA ALA A 65 10.36 -11.30 9.33
C ALA A 65 9.53 -10.65 8.20
N ALA A 66 8.91 -11.44 7.32
CA ALA A 66 8.20 -11.00 6.11
C ALA A 66 9.10 -10.32 5.06
N THR A 67 10.42 -10.49 5.15
CA THR A 67 11.42 -9.91 4.25
C THR A 67 11.75 -10.80 3.06
N GLY A 68 10.97 -11.86 2.85
CA GLY A 68 11.21 -12.79 1.75
C GLY A 68 12.41 -13.71 1.95
N GLY A 69 12.79 -14.37 0.88
CA GLY A 69 13.89 -15.31 0.78
C GLY A 69 13.91 -15.98 -0.59
N ASP A 70 14.58 -17.12 -0.70
CA ASP A 70 14.72 -17.84 -1.98
C ASP A 70 13.38 -18.34 -2.55
N ARG A 71 12.37 -18.49 -1.71
CA ARG A 71 11.06 -19.05 -2.08
C ARG A 71 9.99 -18.03 -2.40
N ALA A 72 10.08 -16.83 -1.84
CA ALA A 72 9.03 -15.82 -1.95
C ALA A 72 9.60 -14.41 -1.76
N PRO A 73 8.98 -13.40 -2.37
CA PRO A 73 9.44 -12.02 -2.29
C PRO A 73 9.29 -11.40 -0.89
N ASP A 74 9.99 -10.28 -0.67
CA ASP A 74 9.78 -9.39 0.46
C ASP A 74 8.37 -8.78 0.39
N LEU A 75 7.59 -8.97 1.45
CA LEU A 75 6.21 -8.47 1.52
C LEU A 75 6.12 -7.02 1.98
N LEU A 76 7.11 -6.51 2.70
CA LEU A 76 7.03 -5.20 3.33
C LEU A 76 6.88 -4.05 2.32
N PRO A 77 7.69 -3.95 1.26
CA PRO A 77 7.49 -2.94 0.23
C PRO A 77 6.18 -3.13 -0.54
N LEU A 78 5.76 -4.39 -0.79
CA LEU A 78 4.54 -4.68 -1.55
C LEU A 78 3.28 -4.25 -0.79
N VAL A 79 3.20 -4.58 0.51
CA VAL A 79 2.01 -4.25 1.34
C VAL A 79 1.86 -2.75 1.55
N ARG A 80 2.95 -2.00 1.57
CA ARG A 80 2.92 -0.52 1.70
C ARG A 80 2.15 0.15 0.57
N GLU A 81 2.19 -0.42 -0.63
CA GLU A 81 1.53 0.09 -1.82
C GLU A 81 0.10 -0.46 -2.01
N MET A 82 -0.33 -1.39 -1.15
CA MET A 82 -1.61 -2.08 -1.31
C MET A 82 -2.69 -1.52 -0.39
N SER A 83 -3.94 -1.46 -0.88
CA SER A 83 -5.11 -1.33 -0.02
C SER A 83 -5.47 -2.67 0.63
N ALA A 84 -6.17 -2.63 1.77
CA ALA A 84 -6.65 -3.83 2.46
C ALA A 84 -7.48 -4.76 1.55
N ARG A 85 -8.31 -4.16 0.68
CA ARG A 85 -9.13 -4.91 -0.27
C ARG A 85 -8.27 -5.64 -1.31
N HIS A 86 -7.30 -4.95 -1.90
CA HIS A 86 -6.40 -5.55 -2.88
C HIS A 86 -5.56 -6.66 -2.26
N PHE A 87 -5.06 -6.44 -1.05
CA PHE A 87 -4.35 -7.47 -0.28
C PHE A 87 -5.22 -8.71 -0.05
N ALA A 88 -6.47 -8.53 0.41
CA ALA A 88 -7.39 -9.63 0.65
C ALA A 88 -7.68 -10.42 -0.64
N GLU A 89 -7.91 -9.74 -1.75
CA GLU A 89 -8.13 -10.39 -3.05
C GLU A 89 -6.91 -11.21 -3.48
N LEU A 90 -5.71 -10.68 -3.29
CA LEU A 90 -4.45 -11.32 -3.65
C LEU A 90 -4.19 -12.57 -2.81
N VAL A 91 -4.41 -12.50 -1.51
CA VAL A 91 -4.16 -13.61 -0.58
C VAL A 91 -5.24 -14.69 -0.71
N LEU A 92 -6.51 -14.31 -0.79
CA LEU A 92 -7.61 -15.27 -0.83
C LEU A 92 -7.76 -15.94 -2.19
N LYS A 93 -7.57 -15.20 -3.27
CA LYS A 93 -7.64 -15.71 -4.63
C LYS A 93 -6.24 -16.00 -5.14
N ARG A 94 -6.08 -17.14 -5.78
CA ARG A 94 -4.81 -17.46 -6.43
C ARG A 94 -4.49 -16.44 -7.50
N TYR A 95 -3.44 -15.65 -7.28
CA TYR A 95 -2.90 -14.78 -8.32
C TYR A 95 -1.92 -15.56 -9.17
N ASP A 96 -2.25 -15.71 -10.43
CA ASP A 96 -1.36 -16.20 -11.46
C ASP A 96 -0.40 -15.08 -11.86
N LEU A 97 0.73 -14.94 -11.16
CA LEU A 97 1.79 -14.00 -11.48
C LEU A 97 2.47 -14.27 -12.83
N GLY A 98 2.22 -15.46 -13.42
CA GLY A 98 2.80 -15.86 -14.70
C GLY A 98 2.13 -15.25 -15.93
N ASN A 99 0.88 -14.81 -15.80
CA ASN A 99 0.13 -14.20 -16.90
C ASN A 99 -0.38 -12.84 -16.47
N GLY A 100 0.44 -11.80 -16.60
CA GLY A 100 0.08 -10.42 -16.32
C GLY A 100 -1.34 -10.09 -16.78
N LEU A 101 -2.16 -9.57 -15.84
CA LEU A 101 -3.48 -9.02 -16.05
C LEU A 101 -4.61 -10.02 -16.42
N GLY A 102 -5.26 -10.54 -15.41
CA GLY A 102 -6.70 -10.77 -15.36
C GLY A 102 -7.43 -11.10 -16.67
N LYS A 103 -7.15 -12.26 -17.27
CA LYS A 103 -8.14 -12.89 -18.13
C LYS A 103 -8.34 -14.31 -17.65
N THR A 104 -9.50 -14.53 -17.04
CA THR A 104 -10.13 -15.83 -16.96
C THR A 104 -10.40 -16.27 -18.40
N SER A 105 -9.35 -16.71 -19.10
CA SER A 105 -9.52 -17.34 -20.40
C SER A 105 -9.80 -18.81 -20.15
N SER A 106 -11.06 -19.17 -20.22
CA SER A 106 -11.57 -20.53 -20.17
C SER A 106 -11.27 -21.32 -21.45
N ASN A 107 -10.19 -21.02 -22.15
CA ASN A 107 -9.82 -21.78 -23.32
C ASN A 107 -9.06 -23.03 -22.91
N GLN A 108 -9.68 -24.20 -23.17
CA GLN A 108 -9.16 -25.54 -22.93
C GLN A 108 -7.71 -25.71 -23.43
N SER A 109 -7.38 -25.14 -24.57
CA SER A 109 -6.04 -25.25 -25.20
C SER A 109 -4.92 -24.57 -24.36
N THR A 110 -5.25 -23.51 -23.59
CA THR A 110 -4.28 -22.84 -22.71
C THR A 110 -4.01 -23.67 -21.45
N VAL A 111 -5.02 -24.41 -20.97
CA VAL A 111 -4.90 -25.30 -19.82
C VAL A 111 -4.02 -26.48 -20.16
N ASP A 112 -4.23 -27.09 -21.33
CA ASP A 112 -3.47 -28.27 -21.79
C ASP A 112 -1.99 -27.94 -22.01
N THR A 113 -1.66 -26.81 -22.63
CA THR A 113 -0.28 -26.33 -22.78
C THR A 113 0.40 -26.11 -21.44
N ARG A 114 -0.34 -25.57 -20.46
CA ARG A 114 0.17 -25.29 -19.12
C ARG A 114 0.41 -26.57 -18.31
N ILE A 115 -0.44 -27.57 -18.46
CA ILE A 115 -0.25 -28.90 -17.87
C ILE A 115 1.00 -29.56 -18.45
N ASP A 116 1.20 -29.50 -19.76
CA ASP A 116 2.39 -30.03 -20.41
C ASP A 116 3.68 -29.33 -19.97
N ASP A 117 3.65 -28.03 -19.79
CA ASP A 117 4.78 -27.26 -19.27
C ASP A 117 5.11 -27.64 -17.82
N ILE A 118 4.09 -27.81 -16.97
CA ILE A 118 4.26 -28.25 -15.57
C ILE A 118 4.83 -29.67 -15.51
N LEU A 119 4.35 -30.58 -16.37
CA LEU A 119 4.82 -31.96 -16.42
C LEU A 119 6.27 -32.09 -16.91
N ARG A 120 6.76 -31.11 -17.68
CA ARG A 120 8.15 -31.05 -18.16
C ARG A 120 9.11 -30.46 -17.13
N LEU A 121 8.61 -29.68 -16.13
CA LEU A 121 9.44 -29.16 -15.07
C LEU A 121 9.82 -30.28 -14.09
N LYS A 122 11.13 -30.41 -13.83
CA LYS A 122 11.63 -31.36 -12.81
C LYS A 122 11.18 -31.01 -11.41
N GLU A 123 10.90 -29.71 -11.16
CA GLU A 123 10.36 -29.18 -9.92
C GLU A 123 9.23 -28.21 -10.25
N PRO A 124 8.05 -28.38 -9.65
CA PRO A 124 6.94 -27.46 -9.87
C PRO A 124 7.34 -26.06 -9.36
N PRO A 125 6.96 -24.99 -10.08
CA PRO A 125 7.20 -23.64 -9.59
C PRO A 125 6.53 -23.48 -8.22
N ILE A 126 7.22 -22.82 -7.31
CA ILE A 126 6.67 -22.49 -5.99
C ILE A 126 5.66 -21.37 -6.22
N GLU A 127 4.39 -21.72 -6.14
CA GLU A 127 3.29 -20.75 -6.26
C GLU A 127 2.68 -20.47 -4.89
N MET A 128 2.31 -19.21 -4.65
CA MET A 128 1.53 -18.85 -3.48
C MET A 128 0.15 -19.55 -3.55
N PRO A 129 -0.26 -20.33 -2.53
CA PRO A 129 -1.56 -20.98 -2.54
C PRO A 129 -2.71 -19.98 -2.43
N ALA A 130 -3.88 -20.33 -2.95
CA ALA A 130 -5.12 -19.59 -2.68
C ALA A 130 -5.61 -19.95 -1.28
N TRP A 131 -5.73 -18.95 -0.41
CA TRP A 131 -6.09 -19.15 1.00
C TRP A 131 -7.59 -19.06 1.28
N GLN A 132 -8.42 -18.91 0.27
CA GLN A 132 -9.89 -18.76 0.41
C GLN A 132 -10.56 -19.93 1.17
N GLY A 133 -9.99 -21.14 1.07
CA GLY A 133 -10.50 -22.32 1.77
C GLY A 133 -9.95 -22.50 3.20
N GLU A 134 -9.06 -21.62 3.67
CA GLU A 134 -8.42 -21.73 4.99
C GLU A 134 -9.14 -20.84 6.01
N PRO A 135 -9.91 -21.44 6.98
CA PRO A 135 -10.74 -20.66 7.91
C PRO A 135 -9.95 -19.63 8.72
N ALA A 136 -8.74 -19.97 9.16
CA ALA A 136 -7.91 -19.07 9.95
C ALA A 136 -7.47 -17.83 9.17
N VAL A 137 -7.17 -17.98 7.87
CA VAL A 137 -6.79 -16.85 7.01
C VAL A 137 -8.02 -16.01 6.71
N ASN A 138 -9.15 -16.63 6.36
CA ASN A 138 -10.39 -15.90 6.09
C ASN A 138 -10.84 -15.05 7.29
N ALA A 139 -10.85 -15.65 8.49
CA ALA A 139 -11.31 -14.96 9.71
C ALA A 139 -10.41 -13.77 10.09
N HIS A 140 -9.12 -13.84 9.74
CA HIS A 140 -8.11 -12.88 10.20
C HIS A 140 -7.39 -12.15 9.05
N ILE A 141 -8.03 -12.04 7.89
CA ILE A 141 -7.39 -11.41 6.71
C ILE A 141 -7.06 -9.93 6.94
N LEU A 142 -7.91 -9.19 7.63
CA LEU A 142 -7.67 -7.79 7.99
C LEU A 142 -6.63 -7.66 9.09
N ASP A 143 -6.62 -8.57 10.05
CA ASP A 143 -5.58 -8.63 11.09
C ASP A 143 -4.20 -8.89 10.48
N LEU A 144 -4.15 -9.81 9.52
CA LEU A 144 -2.93 -10.13 8.75
C LEU A 144 -2.43 -8.90 7.97
N TYR A 145 -3.32 -8.20 7.29
CA TYR A 145 -3.00 -6.95 6.61
C TYR A 145 -2.47 -5.89 7.57
N THR A 146 -3.16 -5.71 8.70
CA THR A 146 -2.78 -4.77 9.77
C THR A 146 -1.39 -5.07 10.34
N TYR A 147 -1.10 -6.34 10.60
CA TYR A 147 0.22 -6.79 11.05
C TYR A 147 1.31 -6.44 10.02
N LEU A 148 1.12 -6.82 8.76
CA LEU A 148 2.11 -6.59 7.70
C LEU A 148 2.31 -5.10 7.42
N THR A 149 1.25 -4.30 7.43
CA THR A 149 1.33 -2.84 7.27
C THR A 149 2.09 -2.20 8.42
N ALA A 150 1.82 -2.61 9.67
CA ALA A 150 2.56 -2.11 10.84
C ALA A 150 4.05 -2.44 10.76
N ARG A 151 4.40 -3.61 10.22
CA ARG A 151 5.78 -4.01 9.93
C ARG A 151 6.39 -3.14 8.83
N ALA A 152 5.68 -2.96 7.72
CA ALA A 152 6.11 -2.17 6.56
C ALA A 152 6.36 -0.70 6.92
N ASP A 153 5.52 -0.13 7.79
CA ASP A 153 5.64 1.26 8.27
C ASP A 153 6.69 1.44 9.38
N GLY A 154 7.33 0.37 9.84
CA GLY A 154 8.28 0.43 10.96
C GLY A 154 7.64 0.66 12.32
N ARG A 155 6.30 0.60 12.43
CA ARG A 155 5.57 0.74 13.70
C ARG A 155 5.66 -0.49 14.59
N LEU A 156 6.03 -1.62 14.01
CA LEU A 156 6.17 -2.89 14.70
C LEU A 156 7.54 -3.51 14.37
N ALA A 157 8.30 -3.85 15.41
CA ALA A 157 9.57 -4.57 15.28
C ALA A 157 9.36 -6.03 14.83
N THR A 158 10.45 -6.70 14.43
CA THR A 158 10.44 -8.15 14.18
C THR A 158 10.10 -8.91 15.46
N GLY A 159 9.36 -10.00 15.31
CA GLY A 159 9.02 -10.89 16.42
C GLY A 159 7.54 -10.82 16.79
N ARG A 160 7.26 -11.33 18.00
CA ARG A 160 5.89 -11.42 18.51
C ARG A 160 5.41 -10.05 19.00
N PRO A 161 4.28 -9.53 18.50
CA PRO A 161 3.69 -8.31 19.04
C PRO A 161 3.12 -8.54 20.46
N PRO A 162 2.94 -7.47 21.25
CA PRO A 162 2.20 -7.55 22.51
C PRO A 162 0.75 -8.01 22.24
N ARG A 163 0.15 -8.64 23.26
CA ARG A 163 -1.27 -9.01 23.24
C ARG A 163 -2.13 -7.84 23.66
#